data_ec90c485673534d25883f5b0d5490d06
#
_entry.id   ec90c485673534d25883f5b0d5490d06
#
_cell.length_a   1.000
_cell.length_b   1.000
_cell.length_c   1.000
_cell.angle_alpha   90.00
_cell.angle_beta   90.00
_cell.angle_gamma   90.00
#
_symmetry.space_group_name_H-M   'P 1'
#
loop_
_entity.id
_entity.type
_entity.pdbx_description
1 polymer ?
#
loop_
_entity_poly.entity_id
_entity_poly.type
_entity_poly.pdbx_seq_one_letter_code
_entity_poly.pdbx_strand_id
1 'polypeptide(L)'
;MPQQDRQKMIKALETLQERGRKLLEGDVERDYKVWKTEVLTVARMVFGHDSPGYKDLDSGFWRYEEYIPAGCFKPKSDIPGAVRNVISILEGQIKALGYDLELG
;
A
#
# COMPACT_ATOMS: atom_id res chain seq x y z
N MET A 1 -4.35 15.52 16.08
CA MET A 1 -3.47 14.38 16.38
C MET A 1 -2.08 14.87 16.75
N PRO A 2 -1.47 14.32 17.81
CA PRO A 2 -0.12 14.73 18.20
C PRO A 2 0.92 14.42 17.11
N GLN A 3 1.93 15.26 17.01
CA GLN A 3 3.01 15.08 16.02
C GLN A 3 3.72 13.74 16.14
N GLN A 4 3.91 13.26 17.39
CA GLN A 4 4.57 11.98 17.63
C GLN A 4 3.81 10.82 16.99
N ASP A 5 2.47 10.86 17.07
CA ASP A 5 1.66 9.81 16.45
C ASP A 5 1.76 9.84 14.93
N ARG A 6 1.78 11.04 14.35
CA ARG A 6 1.97 11.17 12.90
C ARG A 6 3.32 10.67 12.45
N GLN A 7 4.38 10.96 13.20
CA GLN A 7 5.71 10.47 12.90
C GLN A 7 5.77 8.94 12.93
N LYS A 8 5.10 8.33 13.90
CA LYS A 8 4.98 6.87 13.98
C LYS A 8 4.24 6.29 12.78
N MET A 9 3.16 6.96 12.38
CA MET A 9 2.39 6.56 11.19
C MET A 9 3.24 6.61 9.93
N ILE A 10 3.95 7.71 9.72
CA ILE A 10 4.84 7.88 8.58
C ILE A 10 5.90 6.77 8.57
N LYS A 11 6.51 6.51 9.70
CA LYS A 11 7.54 5.49 9.83
C LYS A 11 7.02 4.09 9.50
N ALA A 12 5.81 3.78 9.96
CA ALA A 12 5.16 2.51 9.65
C ALA A 12 4.91 2.36 8.16
N LEU A 13 4.40 3.40 7.51
CA LEU A 13 4.14 3.39 6.08
C LEU A 13 5.45 3.31 5.27
N GLU A 14 6.49 4.01 5.70
CA GLU A 14 7.81 3.93 5.06
C GLU A 14 8.40 2.52 5.15
N THR A 15 8.23 1.87 6.30
CA THR A 15 8.69 0.49 6.48
C THR A 15 7.98 -0.45 5.51
N LEU A 16 6.66 -0.29 5.36
CA LEU A 16 5.88 -1.09 4.41
C LEU A 16 6.32 -0.85 2.97
N GLN A 17 6.58 0.41 2.63
CA GLN A 17 7.06 0.78 1.30
C GLN A 17 8.40 0.13 0.99
N GLU A 18 9.31 0.16 1.94
CA GLU A 18 10.64 -0.46 1.79
C GLU A 18 10.53 -1.98 1.64
N ARG A 19 9.68 -2.61 2.42
CA ARG A 19 9.42 -4.05 2.30
C ARG A 19 8.85 -4.41 0.94
N GLY A 20 7.95 -3.56 0.41
CA GLY A 20 7.41 -3.73 -0.93
C GLY A 20 8.48 -3.68 -2.01
N ARG A 21 9.42 -2.75 -1.90
CA ARG A 21 10.55 -2.65 -2.83
C ARG A 21 11.42 -3.90 -2.79
N LYS A 22 11.68 -4.42 -1.61
CA LYS A 22 12.45 -5.66 -1.43
C LYS A 22 11.73 -6.87 -2.02
N LEU A 23 10.40 -6.92 -1.91
CA LEU A 23 9.59 -7.94 -2.55
C LEU A 23 9.83 -7.99 -4.05
N LEU A 24 9.87 -6.83 -4.69
CA LEU A 24 10.09 -6.73 -6.14
C LEU A 24 11.47 -7.22 -6.57
N GLU A 25 12.44 -7.20 -5.67
CA GLU A 25 13.79 -7.70 -5.91
C GLU A 25 13.91 -9.21 -5.73
N GLY A 26 12.97 -9.83 -5.01
CA GLY A 26 12.98 -11.25 -4.69
C GLY A 26 11.79 -11.99 -5.29
N ASP A 27 11.31 -13.02 -4.57
CA ASP A 27 10.16 -13.81 -4.98
C ASP A 27 8.87 -13.10 -4.57
N VAL A 28 8.41 -12.18 -5.41
CA VAL A 28 7.26 -11.33 -5.11
C VAL A 28 5.98 -12.13 -4.91
N GLU A 29 5.77 -13.19 -5.68
CA GLU A 29 4.55 -13.99 -5.59
C GLU A 29 4.48 -14.78 -4.28
N ARG A 30 5.62 -15.29 -3.82
CA ARG A 30 5.69 -16.06 -2.59
C ARG A 30 5.32 -15.23 -1.37
N ASP A 31 5.83 -14.00 -1.30
CA ASP A 31 5.73 -13.17 -0.09
C ASP A 31 4.62 -12.11 -0.18
N TYR A 32 3.92 -12.04 -1.31
CA TYR A 32 2.91 -11.01 -1.59
C TYR A 32 1.78 -11.00 -0.56
N LYS A 33 1.20 -12.16 -0.24
CA LYS A 33 0.05 -12.23 0.68
C LYS A 33 0.38 -11.73 2.06
N VAL A 34 1.56 -12.05 2.55
CA VAL A 34 2.02 -11.59 3.87
C VAL A 34 2.14 -10.07 3.86
N TRP A 35 2.81 -9.52 2.85
CA TRP A 35 2.98 -8.08 2.73
C TRP A 35 1.65 -7.35 2.59
N LYS A 36 0.74 -7.85 1.75
CA LYS A 36 -0.60 -7.29 1.57
C LYS A 36 -1.35 -7.23 2.91
N THR A 37 -1.31 -8.32 3.68
CA THR A 37 -1.95 -8.38 4.99
C THR A 37 -1.36 -7.34 5.93
N GLU A 38 -0.03 -7.20 5.96
CA GLU A 38 0.63 -6.17 6.77
C GLU A 38 0.19 -4.76 6.37
N VAL A 39 0.18 -4.47 5.08
CA VAL A 39 -0.22 -3.14 4.58
C VAL A 39 -1.65 -2.81 4.99
N LEU A 40 -2.58 -3.72 4.77
CA LEU A 40 -3.99 -3.47 5.09
C LEU A 40 -4.24 -3.39 6.59
N THR A 41 -3.54 -4.19 7.38
CA THR A 41 -3.65 -4.13 8.84
C THR A 41 -3.16 -2.80 9.38
N VAL A 42 -1.97 -2.37 8.95
CA VAL A 42 -1.40 -1.07 9.36
C VAL A 42 -2.29 0.07 8.87
N ALA A 43 -2.80 -0.01 7.65
CA ALA A 43 -3.68 1.02 7.11
C ALA A 43 -4.94 1.19 7.95
N ARG A 44 -5.53 0.09 8.42
CA ARG A 44 -6.68 0.17 9.32
C ARG A 44 -6.33 0.84 10.64
N MET A 45 -5.15 0.57 11.17
CA MET A 45 -4.68 1.18 12.42
C MET A 45 -4.39 2.67 12.25
N VAL A 46 -3.83 3.07 11.11
CA VAL A 46 -3.42 4.46 10.84
C VAL A 46 -4.61 5.31 10.41
N PHE A 47 -5.39 4.83 9.47
CA PHE A 47 -6.44 5.62 8.82
C PHE A 47 -7.86 5.29 9.29
N GLY A 48 -8.08 4.09 9.84
CA GLY A 48 -9.40 3.60 10.17
C GLY A 48 -10.01 2.76 9.04
N HIS A 49 -10.91 1.86 9.41
CA HIS A 49 -11.49 0.86 8.51
C HIS A 49 -12.25 1.47 7.32
N ASP A 50 -13.01 2.54 7.57
CA ASP A 50 -13.84 3.17 6.54
C ASP A 50 -13.23 4.41 5.91
N SER A 51 -11.96 4.67 6.15
CA SER A 51 -11.29 5.87 5.67
C SER A 51 -10.90 5.77 4.20
N PRO A 52 -10.80 6.92 3.49
CA PRO A 52 -10.28 6.93 2.13
C PRO A 52 -8.87 6.34 2.01
N GLY A 53 -8.01 6.58 3.00
CA GLY A 53 -6.63 6.06 2.99
C GLY A 53 -6.58 4.55 2.96
N TYR A 54 -7.40 3.89 3.78
CA TYR A 54 -7.51 2.44 3.77
C TYR A 54 -8.10 1.93 2.44
N LYS A 55 -9.18 2.56 1.99
CA LYS A 55 -9.86 2.15 0.76
C LYS A 55 -8.98 2.28 -0.47
N ASP A 56 -8.15 3.32 -0.53
CA ASP A 56 -7.21 3.53 -1.63
C ASP A 56 -6.20 2.38 -1.72
N LEU A 57 -5.67 1.95 -0.57
CA LEU A 57 -4.73 0.83 -0.53
C LEU A 57 -5.40 -0.48 -0.91
N ASP A 58 -6.58 -0.75 -0.35
CA ASP A 58 -7.34 -1.96 -0.66
C ASP A 58 -7.66 -2.03 -2.16
N SER A 59 -8.18 -0.95 -2.74
CA SER A 59 -8.48 -0.88 -4.17
C SER A 59 -7.21 -1.00 -5.02
N GLY A 60 -6.10 -0.45 -4.53
CA GLY A 60 -4.81 -0.53 -5.21
C GLY A 60 -4.33 -1.95 -5.40
N PHE A 61 -4.54 -2.80 -4.40
CA PHE A 61 -4.25 -4.22 -4.51
C PHE A 61 -5.21 -4.92 -5.47
N TRP A 62 -6.51 -4.72 -5.22
CA TRP A 62 -7.56 -5.42 -5.95
C TRP A 62 -7.50 -5.19 -7.45
N ARG A 63 -7.16 -3.98 -7.85
CA ARG A 63 -7.14 -3.55 -9.26
C ARG A 63 -6.18 -4.38 -10.12
N TYR A 64 -5.12 -4.91 -9.54
CA TYR A 64 -4.07 -5.65 -10.23
C TYR A 64 -4.06 -7.14 -9.94
N GLU A 65 -4.85 -7.60 -8.99
CA GLU A 65 -4.88 -9.02 -8.64
C GLU A 65 -5.60 -9.84 -9.69
N GLU A 66 -6.65 -9.29 -10.27
CA GLU A 66 -7.38 -9.94 -11.36
C GLU A 66 -7.71 -8.90 -12.43
N TYR A 67 -7.19 -9.12 -13.62
CA TYR A 67 -7.56 -8.30 -14.76
C TYR A 67 -7.71 -9.21 -15.99
N ILE A 68 -8.50 -8.76 -16.96
CA ILE A 68 -8.72 -9.51 -18.20
C ILE A 68 -7.96 -8.78 -19.31
N PRO A 69 -6.81 -9.34 -19.77
CA PRO A 69 -6.08 -8.73 -20.87
C PRO A 69 -6.91 -8.74 -22.16
N ALA A 70 -6.64 -7.79 -23.06
CA ALA A 70 -7.30 -7.72 -24.34
C ALA A 70 -7.12 -9.04 -25.11
N GLY A 71 -8.22 -9.60 -25.61
CA GLY A 71 -8.22 -10.85 -26.37
C GLY A 71 -8.21 -12.12 -25.52
N CYS A 72 -8.27 -12.02 -24.21
CA CYS A 72 -8.32 -13.16 -23.30
C CYS A 72 -9.67 -13.22 -22.59
N PHE A 73 -10.10 -14.44 -22.28
CA PHE A 73 -11.37 -14.67 -21.55
C PHE A 73 -11.18 -14.99 -20.09
N LYS A 74 -9.94 -15.24 -19.65
CA LYS A 74 -9.63 -15.58 -18.26
C LYS A 74 -8.90 -14.43 -17.60
N PRO A 75 -9.26 -14.06 -16.35
CA PRO A 75 -8.50 -13.06 -15.63
C PRO A 75 -7.10 -13.54 -15.34
N LYS A 76 -6.15 -12.61 -15.36
CA LYS A 76 -4.76 -12.83 -14.96
C LYS A 76 -4.45 -11.86 -13.82
N SER A 77 -3.57 -12.29 -12.93
CA SER A 77 -3.07 -11.40 -11.88
C SER A 77 -1.75 -10.75 -12.32
N ASP A 78 -1.56 -9.52 -11.90
CA ASP A 78 -0.30 -8.80 -12.09
C ASP A 78 0.23 -8.42 -10.71
N ILE A 79 0.83 -9.38 -10.04
CA ILE A 79 1.32 -9.21 -8.67
C ILE A 79 2.41 -8.12 -8.57
N PRO A 80 3.44 -8.09 -9.43
CA PRO A 80 4.40 -6.98 -9.39
C PRO A 80 3.75 -5.62 -9.62
N GLY A 81 2.77 -5.54 -10.52
CA GLY A 81 2.01 -4.31 -10.76
C GLY A 81 1.25 -3.86 -9.52
N ALA A 82 0.61 -4.79 -8.80
CA ALA A 82 -0.08 -4.49 -7.55
C ALA A 82 0.89 -3.91 -6.51
N VAL A 83 2.05 -4.52 -6.34
CA VAL A 83 3.06 -4.05 -5.40
C VAL A 83 3.53 -2.65 -5.76
N ARG A 84 3.87 -2.39 -7.02
CA ARG A 84 4.32 -1.06 -7.48
C ARG A 84 3.23 -0.01 -7.27
N ASN A 85 1.99 -0.34 -7.58
CA ASN A 85 0.87 0.57 -7.40
C ASN A 85 0.68 0.96 -5.94
N VAL A 86 0.71 -0.02 -5.05
CA VAL A 86 0.54 0.22 -3.61
C VAL A 86 1.73 1.00 -3.05
N ILE A 87 2.95 0.75 -3.50
CA ILE A 87 4.12 1.55 -3.12
C ILE A 87 3.89 3.02 -3.48
N SER A 88 3.35 3.31 -4.66
CA SER A 88 3.05 4.68 -5.08
C SER A 88 1.97 5.33 -4.22
N ILE A 89 0.93 4.58 -3.86
CA ILE A 89 -0.12 5.08 -2.96
C ILE A 89 0.46 5.39 -1.59
N LEU A 90 1.27 4.50 -1.04
CA LEU A 90 1.96 4.73 0.24
C LEU A 90 2.83 5.98 0.20
N GLU A 91 3.54 6.20 -0.90
CA GLU A 91 4.36 7.40 -1.07
C GLU A 91 3.52 8.68 -0.98
N GLY A 92 2.38 8.72 -1.65
CA GLY A 92 1.45 9.85 -1.57
C GLY A 92 0.93 10.08 -0.18
N GLN A 93 0.59 9.00 0.54
CA GLN A 93 0.10 9.08 1.91
C GLN A 93 1.17 9.59 2.88
N ILE A 94 2.42 9.12 2.72
CA ILE A 94 3.55 9.58 3.53
C ILE A 94 3.77 11.08 3.32
N LYS A 95 3.75 11.53 2.08
CA LYS A 95 3.91 12.96 1.76
C LYS A 95 2.79 13.81 2.34
N ALA A 96 1.55 13.34 2.24
CA ALA A 96 0.41 14.06 2.80
C ALA A 96 0.51 14.21 4.31
N LEU A 97 0.90 13.16 5.02
CA LEU A 97 1.12 13.22 6.47
C LEU A 97 2.29 14.15 6.83
N GLY A 98 3.33 14.19 5.98
CA GLY A 98 4.46 15.10 6.14
C GLY A 98 4.05 16.55 6.00
N TYR A 99 3.19 16.87 5.04
CA TYR A 99 2.66 18.23 4.88
C TYR A 99 1.87 18.68 6.11
N ASP A 100 1.06 17.79 6.66
CA ASP A 100 0.31 18.09 7.88
C ASP A 100 1.24 18.44 9.05
N LEU A 101 2.38 17.76 9.16
CA LEU A 101 3.38 18.07 10.19
C LEU A 101 4.02 19.44 9.96
N GLU A 102 4.29 19.81 8.72
CA GLU A 102 4.88 21.10 8.37
C GLU A 102 3.91 22.26 8.57
N LEU A 103 2.63 22.05 8.26
CA LEU A 103 1.60 23.09 8.32
C LEU A 103 0.94 23.19 9.70
N GLY A 104 0.97 22.12 10.45
CA GLY A 104 0.31 22.03 11.72
C GLY A 104 1.17 22.29 12.90
#